data_52e6fbc2fef303456f9ab4e51819e312
#
_entry.id   52e6fbc2fef303456f9ab4e51819e312
#
_cell.length_a   1.000
_cell.length_b   1.000
_cell.length_c   1.000
_cell.angle_alpha   90.00
_cell.angle_beta   90.00
_cell.angle_gamma   90.00
#
_symmetry.space_group_name_H-M   'P 1'
#
loop_
_entity.id
_entity.type
_entity.pdbx_description
1 polymer ?
#
loop_
_entity_poly.entity_id
_entity_poly.type
_entity_poly.pdbx_seq_one_letter_code
_entity_poly.pdbx_strand_id
1 'polypeptide(L)'
;MRRAVVALAAGALLVACAPDPTADVAGSSWQVTDIWTTPGEPSALPPQSAGLARLAFGEQSLSGHTGCAPIQGTVTFTRAGEPARTEDADTLRIDHIEGDTAADDCPALHTHEQLRELLAPGAEFDLRHAERELTLTLRVDAVDRPAIGLAAI
;
A
#
# COMPACT_ATOMS: atom_id res chain seq x y z
N MET A 1 61.98 22.71 32.98
CA MET A 1 60.92 23.27 32.14
C MET A 1 60.36 22.19 31.22
N ARG A 2 59.22 21.59 31.62
CA ARG A 2 58.56 20.51 30.82
C ARG A 2 57.44 21.09 30.04
N ARG A 3 57.51 21.08 28.71
CA ARG A 3 56.46 21.54 27.79
C ARG A 3 55.46 20.37 27.60
N ALA A 4 54.24 20.56 28.08
CA ALA A 4 53.14 19.61 27.81
C ALA A 4 52.55 19.95 26.43
N VAL A 5 52.53 19.00 25.52
CA VAL A 5 51.85 19.04 24.24
C VAL A 5 50.44 18.48 24.44
N VAL A 6 49.44 19.33 24.31
CA VAL A 6 48.03 18.90 24.30
C VAL A 6 47.64 18.58 22.87
N ALA A 7 47.39 17.29 22.58
CA ALA A 7 46.85 16.84 21.31
C ALA A 7 45.32 16.93 21.34
N LEU A 8 44.76 17.82 20.56
CA LEU A 8 43.31 17.85 20.28
C LEU A 8 42.96 16.74 19.29
N ALA A 9 42.23 15.74 19.74
CA ALA A 9 41.62 14.76 18.87
C ALA A 9 40.30 15.32 18.33
N ALA A 10 40.27 15.66 17.04
CA ALA A 10 39.03 16.04 16.34
C ALA A 10 38.27 14.73 16.01
N GLY A 11 37.22 14.46 16.76
CA GLY A 11 36.29 13.37 16.45
C GLY A 11 35.38 13.74 15.28
N ALA A 12 35.57 13.12 14.12
CA ALA A 12 34.65 13.22 13.00
C ALA A 12 33.39 12.41 13.30
N LEU A 13 32.26 13.07 13.54
CA LEU A 13 30.93 12.47 13.61
C LEU A 13 30.52 12.06 12.19
N LEU A 14 30.67 10.78 11.87
CA LEU A 14 30.07 10.15 10.71
C LEU A 14 28.56 10.04 10.99
N VAL A 15 27.77 10.96 10.42
CA VAL A 15 26.33 10.79 10.32
C VAL A 15 26.09 9.67 9.30
N ALA A 16 25.91 8.45 9.79
CA ALA A 16 25.44 7.34 8.96
C ALA A 16 23.98 7.67 8.57
N CYS A 17 23.74 7.93 7.28
CA CYS A 17 22.39 7.87 6.72
C CYS A 17 21.94 6.42 6.85
N ALA A 18 21.12 6.12 7.86
CA ALA A 18 20.42 4.84 7.91
C ALA A 18 19.43 4.83 6.73
N PRO A 19 19.34 3.73 5.95
CA PRO A 19 18.29 3.60 4.96
C PRO A 19 16.94 3.74 5.66
N ASP A 20 15.97 4.37 4.98
CA ASP A 20 14.60 4.45 5.49
C ASP A 20 14.09 3.03 5.77
N PRO A 21 13.45 2.81 6.92
CA PRO A 21 12.98 1.47 7.26
C PRO A 21 11.97 0.99 6.22
N THR A 22 12.12 -0.24 5.75
CA THR A 22 11.14 -0.93 4.91
C THR A 22 9.81 -1.00 5.69
N ALA A 23 8.70 -0.63 5.06
CA ALA A 23 7.38 -0.75 5.66
C ALA A 23 6.87 -2.18 5.46
N ASP A 24 6.45 -2.86 6.54
CA ASP A 24 5.86 -4.19 6.44
C ASP A 24 4.45 -4.10 5.81
N VAL A 25 4.06 -5.10 5.04
CA VAL A 25 2.71 -5.15 4.43
C VAL A 25 1.64 -5.12 5.52
N ALA A 26 1.78 -5.99 6.53
CA ALA A 26 0.93 -5.96 7.71
C ALA A 26 1.42 -4.95 8.74
N GLY A 27 0.50 -4.20 9.32
CA GLY A 27 0.81 -3.24 10.39
C GLY A 27 1.22 -1.84 9.91
N SER A 28 1.45 -1.65 8.61
CA SER A 28 1.63 -0.33 8.03
C SER A 28 0.32 0.26 7.50
N SER A 29 0.25 1.59 7.47
CA SER A 29 -0.79 2.31 6.74
C SER A 29 -0.31 2.61 5.32
N TRP A 30 -1.14 2.31 4.34
CA TRP A 30 -0.86 2.43 2.93
C TRP A 30 -1.78 3.45 2.29
N GLN A 31 -1.23 4.56 1.83
CA GLN A 31 -1.96 5.54 1.04
C GLN A 31 -2.08 5.04 -0.41
N VAL A 32 -3.29 5.06 -0.96
CA VAL A 32 -3.50 4.79 -2.40
C VAL A 32 -2.97 5.97 -3.20
N THR A 33 -2.03 5.70 -4.11
CA THR A 33 -1.39 6.70 -4.97
C THR A 33 -1.87 6.63 -6.40
N ASP A 34 -2.17 5.42 -6.87
CA ASP A 34 -2.50 5.13 -8.26
C ASP A 34 -3.56 4.03 -8.35
N ILE A 35 -4.47 4.14 -9.31
CA ILE A 35 -5.42 3.09 -9.67
C ILE A 35 -5.45 2.94 -11.18
N TRP A 36 -5.12 1.76 -11.65
CA TRP A 36 -5.09 1.38 -13.05
C TRP A 36 -6.30 0.52 -13.37
N THR A 37 -7.23 1.02 -14.15
CA THR A 37 -8.41 0.25 -14.56
C THR A 37 -8.56 0.17 -16.08
N THR A 38 -8.17 1.23 -16.78
CA THR A 38 -8.39 1.36 -18.23
C THR A 38 -7.07 1.62 -18.96
N PRO A 39 -6.69 0.81 -19.97
CA PRO A 39 -5.52 1.04 -20.78
C PRO A 39 -5.52 2.43 -21.44
N GLY A 40 -4.38 3.13 -21.35
CA GLY A 40 -4.20 4.44 -21.95
C GLY A 40 -4.74 5.62 -21.15
N GLU A 41 -5.40 5.39 -20.01
CA GLU A 41 -5.81 6.44 -19.08
C GLU A 41 -4.76 6.67 -17.97
N PRO A 42 -4.66 7.89 -17.42
CA PRO A 42 -3.79 8.16 -16.30
C PRO A 42 -4.17 7.32 -15.08
N SER A 43 -3.17 6.73 -14.41
CA SER A 43 -3.35 5.96 -13.17
C SER A 43 -3.35 6.81 -11.92
N ALA A 44 -2.76 8.01 -11.97
CA ALA A 44 -2.70 8.93 -10.83
C ALA A 44 -4.11 9.38 -10.41
N LEU A 45 -4.33 9.39 -9.09
CA LEU A 45 -5.61 9.84 -8.54
C LEU A 45 -5.89 11.31 -8.89
N PRO A 46 -7.16 11.67 -9.14
CA PRO A 46 -7.55 13.07 -9.30
C PRO A 46 -7.11 13.92 -8.10
N PRO A 47 -6.70 15.19 -8.29
CA PRO A 47 -6.20 16.04 -7.20
C PRO A 47 -7.12 16.14 -6.00
N GLN A 48 -8.45 16.14 -6.21
CA GLN A 48 -9.45 16.20 -5.16
C GLN A 48 -9.56 14.93 -4.30
N SER A 49 -9.07 13.79 -4.79
CA SER A 49 -9.06 12.51 -4.07
C SER A 49 -7.68 12.08 -3.58
N ALA A 50 -6.62 12.78 -4.00
CA ALA A 50 -5.26 12.47 -3.60
C ALA A 50 -5.09 12.51 -2.08
N GLY A 51 -4.53 11.45 -1.50
CA GLY A 51 -4.30 11.33 -0.05
C GLY A 51 -5.53 10.96 0.79
N LEU A 52 -6.72 10.85 0.21
CA LEU A 52 -7.94 10.53 0.95
C LEU A 52 -8.15 9.01 1.13
N ALA A 53 -7.74 8.21 0.16
CA ALA A 53 -7.89 6.77 0.20
C ALA A 53 -6.66 6.11 0.84
N ARG A 54 -6.91 5.19 1.78
CA ARG A 54 -5.85 4.44 2.48
C ARG A 54 -6.33 3.05 2.88
N LEU A 55 -5.40 2.10 2.89
CA LEU A 55 -5.62 0.72 3.29
C LEU A 55 -4.63 0.34 4.40
N ALA A 56 -5.02 -0.61 5.24
CA ALA A 56 -4.14 -1.26 6.21
C ALA A 56 -4.44 -2.76 6.20
N PHE A 57 -3.39 -3.56 6.18
CA PHE A 57 -3.46 -5.01 6.18
C PHE A 57 -3.02 -5.56 7.53
N GLY A 58 -3.73 -6.56 8.04
CA GLY A 58 -3.27 -7.49 9.04
C GLY A 58 -3.01 -8.85 8.38
N GLU A 59 -2.64 -9.87 9.15
CA GLU A 59 -2.36 -11.21 8.61
C GLU A 59 -3.55 -11.86 7.89
N GLN A 60 -4.78 -11.49 8.27
CA GLN A 60 -6.02 -12.00 7.68
C GLN A 60 -7.09 -10.92 7.57
N SER A 61 -6.73 -9.66 7.64
CA SER A 61 -7.68 -8.55 7.64
C SER A 61 -7.26 -7.43 6.71
N LEU A 62 -8.27 -6.73 6.22
CA LEU A 62 -8.16 -5.49 5.49
C LEU A 62 -9.05 -4.46 6.17
N SER A 63 -8.54 -3.28 6.41
CA SER A 63 -9.31 -2.11 6.84
C SER A 63 -8.85 -0.89 6.08
N GLY A 64 -9.67 0.14 6.04
CA GLY A 64 -9.26 1.36 5.36
C GLY A 64 -10.39 2.34 5.13
N HIS A 65 -10.11 3.26 4.23
CA HIS A 65 -11.04 4.29 3.77
C HIS A 65 -10.84 4.55 2.29
N THR A 66 -11.90 4.56 1.53
CA THR A 66 -11.87 4.73 0.07
C THR A 66 -11.70 6.17 -0.41
N GLY A 67 -11.63 7.10 0.54
CA GLY A 67 -11.74 8.54 0.30
C GLY A 67 -13.14 9.08 0.59
N CYS A 68 -14.18 8.21 0.51
CA CYS A 68 -15.57 8.57 0.78
C CYS A 68 -16.17 7.81 1.96
N ALA A 69 -15.77 6.56 2.17
CA ALA A 69 -16.37 5.69 3.17
C ALA A 69 -15.34 4.71 3.75
N PRO A 70 -15.52 4.29 5.01
CA PRO A 70 -14.71 3.22 5.59
C PRO A 70 -15.00 1.89 4.90
N ILE A 71 -13.99 1.02 4.86
CA ILE A 71 -14.08 -0.37 4.43
C ILE A 71 -13.36 -1.28 5.42
N GLN A 72 -13.85 -2.50 5.53
CA GLN A 72 -13.19 -3.56 6.30
C GLN A 72 -13.50 -4.92 5.69
N GLY A 73 -12.63 -5.89 5.92
CA GLY A 73 -12.82 -7.21 5.37
C GLY A 73 -11.81 -8.22 5.86
N THR A 74 -11.91 -9.42 5.30
CA THR A 74 -10.97 -10.50 5.51
C THR A 74 -10.25 -10.84 4.22
N VAL A 75 -8.99 -11.21 4.35
CA VAL A 75 -8.10 -11.51 3.24
C VAL A 75 -7.28 -12.76 3.52
N THR A 76 -6.85 -13.42 2.46
CA THR A 76 -5.92 -14.56 2.53
C THR A 76 -4.66 -14.21 1.75
N PHE A 77 -3.52 -14.31 2.41
CA PHE A 77 -2.20 -14.22 1.78
C PHE A 77 -1.68 -15.61 1.44
N THR A 78 -1.13 -15.76 0.23
CA THR A 78 -0.54 -17.02 -0.21
C THR A 78 0.82 -16.80 -0.87
N ARG A 79 1.62 -17.88 -0.89
CA ARG A 79 2.85 -17.99 -1.67
C ARG A 79 2.83 -19.28 -2.45
N ALA A 80 3.02 -19.20 -3.76
CA ALA A 80 2.94 -20.36 -4.64
C ALA A 80 1.64 -21.18 -4.45
N GLY A 81 0.53 -20.54 -4.10
CA GLY A 81 -0.79 -21.15 -3.86
C GLY A 81 -1.02 -21.72 -2.47
N GLU A 82 -0.02 -21.71 -1.57
CA GLU A 82 -0.16 -22.17 -0.19
C GLU A 82 -0.30 -20.98 0.77
N PRO A 83 -1.06 -21.10 1.89
CA PRO A 83 -1.17 -20.04 2.88
C PRO A 83 0.20 -19.56 3.36
N ALA A 84 0.38 -18.25 3.43
CA ALA A 84 1.65 -17.64 3.83
C ALA A 84 1.41 -16.45 4.77
N ARG A 85 2.45 -16.06 5.50
CA ARG A 85 2.47 -14.80 6.23
C ARG A 85 2.59 -13.63 5.26
N THR A 86 2.13 -12.45 5.64
CA THR A 86 2.15 -11.26 4.78
C THR A 86 3.54 -10.92 4.23
N GLU A 87 4.59 -11.12 5.04
CA GLU A 87 5.99 -10.85 4.69
C GLU A 87 6.56 -11.77 3.60
N ASP A 88 5.98 -12.97 3.48
CA ASP A 88 6.42 -14.01 2.53
C ASP A 88 5.50 -14.13 1.31
N ALA A 89 4.34 -13.47 1.32
CA ALA A 89 3.30 -13.65 0.33
C ALA A 89 3.65 -13.03 -1.03
N ASP A 90 3.21 -13.70 -2.08
CA ASP A 90 3.22 -13.20 -3.46
C ASP A 90 1.81 -12.93 -4.01
N THR A 91 0.79 -13.34 -3.27
CA THR A 91 -0.61 -13.20 -3.67
C THR A 91 -1.48 -12.80 -2.49
N LEU A 92 -2.47 -11.97 -2.76
CA LEU A 92 -3.55 -11.56 -1.85
C LEU A 92 -4.90 -11.89 -2.47
N ARG A 93 -5.80 -12.52 -1.73
CA ARG A 93 -7.20 -12.70 -2.10
C ARG A 93 -8.12 -11.96 -1.13
N ILE A 94 -9.12 -11.27 -1.66
CA ILE A 94 -10.20 -10.68 -0.87
C ILE A 94 -11.25 -11.76 -0.61
N ASP A 95 -11.39 -12.20 0.63
CA ASP A 95 -12.38 -13.23 0.99
C ASP A 95 -13.74 -12.59 1.27
N HIS A 96 -13.73 -11.48 1.97
CA HIS A 96 -14.93 -10.71 2.33
C HIS A 96 -14.59 -9.23 2.42
N ILE A 97 -15.50 -8.35 2.03
CA ILE A 97 -15.37 -6.90 2.18
C ILE A 97 -16.72 -6.28 2.51
N GLU A 98 -16.72 -5.41 3.49
CA GLU A 98 -17.84 -4.57 3.89
C GLU A 98 -17.43 -3.10 3.79
N GLY A 99 -18.39 -2.24 3.54
CA GLY A 99 -18.17 -0.80 3.51
C GLY A 99 -19.44 -0.05 3.26
N ASP A 100 -19.48 1.18 3.75
CA ASP A 100 -20.62 2.06 3.59
C ASP A 100 -20.72 2.57 2.15
N THR A 101 -21.91 3.02 1.78
CA THR A 101 -22.14 3.76 0.54
C THR A 101 -21.56 5.17 0.67
N ALA A 102 -20.96 5.67 -0.42
CA ALA A 102 -20.51 7.05 -0.47
C ALA A 102 -21.70 8.00 -0.69
N ALA A 103 -21.55 9.23 -0.19
CA ALA A 103 -22.44 10.32 -0.57
C ALA A 103 -22.16 10.75 -2.02
N ASP A 104 -23.18 11.13 -2.77
CA ASP A 104 -23.08 11.50 -4.18
C ASP A 104 -22.18 12.74 -4.43
N ASP A 105 -22.03 13.58 -3.42
CA ASP A 105 -21.19 14.80 -3.45
C ASP A 105 -19.77 14.59 -2.90
N CYS A 106 -19.37 13.33 -2.64
CA CYS A 106 -18.04 13.03 -2.14
C CYS A 106 -16.95 13.37 -3.17
N PRO A 107 -15.92 14.15 -2.82
CA PRO A 107 -14.86 14.54 -3.75
C PRO A 107 -14.07 13.37 -4.36
N ALA A 108 -14.03 12.24 -3.66
CA ALA A 108 -13.32 11.03 -4.08
C ALA A 108 -14.26 9.94 -4.61
N LEU A 109 -15.48 10.27 -5.07
CA LEU A 109 -16.48 9.28 -5.46
C LEU A 109 -15.95 8.32 -6.54
N HIS A 110 -15.28 8.81 -7.56
CA HIS A 110 -14.69 7.98 -8.61
C HIS A 110 -13.66 7.00 -8.04
N THR A 111 -12.77 7.45 -7.16
CA THR A 111 -11.79 6.61 -6.47
C THR A 111 -12.46 5.55 -5.59
N HIS A 112 -13.54 5.93 -4.89
CA HIS A 112 -14.35 5.02 -4.10
C HIS A 112 -14.94 3.89 -4.96
N GLU A 113 -15.55 4.23 -6.09
CA GLU A 113 -16.15 3.28 -7.02
C GLU A 113 -15.12 2.31 -7.59
N GLN A 114 -13.96 2.81 -8.04
CA GLN A 114 -12.85 1.99 -8.53
C GLN A 114 -12.33 1.01 -7.46
N LEU A 115 -12.10 1.48 -6.24
CA LEU A 115 -11.66 0.62 -5.14
C LEU A 115 -12.70 -0.44 -4.78
N ARG A 116 -13.98 -0.09 -4.75
CA ARG A 116 -15.08 -1.03 -4.50
C ARG A 116 -15.18 -2.12 -5.56
N GLU A 117 -14.95 -1.78 -6.82
CA GLU A 117 -14.92 -2.73 -7.92
C GLU A 117 -13.71 -3.66 -7.84
N LEU A 118 -12.51 -3.11 -7.64
CA LEU A 118 -11.28 -3.88 -7.61
C LEU A 118 -11.19 -4.79 -6.38
N LEU A 119 -11.62 -4.31 -5.21
CA LEU A 119 -11.57 -5.05 -3.94
C LEU A 119 -12.80 -5.93 -3.72
N ALA A 120 -13.50 -6.34 -4.77
CA ALA A 120 -14.67 -7.20 -4.66
C ALA A 120 -14.31 -8.58 -4.06
N PRO A 121 -15.25 -9.24 -3.33
CA PRO A 121 -15.02 -10.58 -2.83
C PRO A 121 -14.63 -11.57 -3.95
N GLY A 122 -13.59 -12.36 -3.71
CA GLY A 122 -13.01 -13.29 -4.68
C GLY A 122 -11.94 -12.70 -5.58
N ALA A 123 -11.71 -11.38 -5.54
CA ALA A 123 -10.60 -10.77 -6.28
C ALA A 123 -9.25 -11.27 -5.75
N GLU A 124 -8.38 -11.67 -6.65
CA GLU A 124 -7.00 -12.07 -6.34
C GLU A 124 -6.02 -11.10 -6.99
N PHE A 125 -4.96 -10.79 -6.26
CA PHE A 125 -3.91 -9.86 -6.70
C PHE A 125 -2.54 -10.49 -6.59
N ASP A 126 -1.70 -10.28 -7.61
CA ASP A 126 -0.26 -10.44 -7.46
C ASP A 126 0.27 -9.27 -6.59
N LEU A 127 1.03 -9.60 -5.56
CA LEU A 127 1.67 -8.65 -4.65
C LEU A 127 3.09 -8.33 -5.12
N ARG A 128 3.39 -7.04 -5.26
CA ARG A 128 4.75 -6.57 -5.42
C ARG A 128 5.05 -5.54 -4.33
N HIS A 129 5.92 -5.90 -3.42
CA HIS A 129 6.36 -5.06 -2.32
C HIS A 129 7.82 -4.67 -2.49
N ALA A 130 8.12 -3.37 -2.39
CA ALA A 130 9.48 -2.84 -2.45
C ALA A 130 9.61 -1.64 -1.51
N GLU A 131 10.42 -1.77 -0.48
CA GLU A 131 10.70 -0.71 0.51
C GLU A 131 9.41 -0.13 1.13
N ARG A 132 8.94 0.98 0.59
CA ARG A 132 7.74 1.69 1.06
C ARG A 132 6.62 1.75 0.00
N GLU A 133 6.72 0.92 -1.02
CA GLU A 133 5.74 0.83 -2.10
C GLU A 133 5.13 -0.57 -2.14
N LEU A 134 3.85 -0.64 -2.37
CA LEU A 134 3.09 -1.87 -2.54
C LEU A 134 2.22 -1.75 -3.78
N THR A 135 2.33 -2.71 -4.69
CA THR A 135 1.46 -2.78 -5.87
C THR A 135 0.64 -4.05 -5.79
N LEU A 136 -0.67 -3.90 -5.96
CA LEU A 136 -1.65 -4.98 -6.08
C LEU A 136 -2.09 -5.05 -7.54
N THR A 137 -1.71 -6.09 -8.27
CA THR A 137 -2.12 -6.28 -9.68
C THR A 137 -3.18 -7.38 -9.74
N LEU A 138 -4.37 -7.03 -10.23
CA LEU A 138 -5.50 -7.97 -10.31
C LEU A 138 -5.18 -9.15 -11.22
N ARG A 139 -5.45 -10.36 -10.75
CA ARG A 139 -5.24 -11.61 -11.51
C ARG A 139 -6.44 -11.89 -12.39
N VAL A 140 -6.37 -11.38 -13.62
CA VAL A 140 -7.35 -11.59 -14.69
C VAL A 140 -6.62 -11.98 -15.97
N ASP A 141 -7.31 -12.69 -16.87
CA ASP A 141 -6.78 -13.03 -18.19
C ASP A 141 -6.91 -11.82 -19.13
N ALA A 142 -6.01 -10.86 -18.95
CA ALA A 142 -5.91 -9.66 -19.76
C ALA A 142 -4.45 -9.23 -19.90
N VAL A 143 -4.11 -8.58 -21.01
CA VAL A 143 -2.77 -8.02 -21.26
C VAL A 143 -2.51 -6.86 -20.30
N ASP A 144 -3.46 -5.93 -20.20
CA ASP A 144 -3.41 -4.78 -19.31
C ASP A 144 -4.27 -5.07 -18.08
N ARG A 145 -3.63 -5.56 -17.03
CA ARG A 145 -4.30 -5.94 -15.79
C ARG A 145 -4.50 -4.73 -14.88
N PRO A 146 -5.71 -4.55 -14.32
CA PRO A 146 -5.94 -3.51 -13.33
C PRO A 146 -4.98 -3.62 -12.13
N ALA A 147 -4.60 -2.48 -11.55
CA ALA A 147 -3.68 -2.44 -10.43
C ALA A 147 -3.97 -1.28 -9.48
N ILE A 148 -3.56 -1.44 -8.22
CA ILE A 148 -3.60 -0.41 -7.18
C ILE A 148 -2.17 -0.18 -6.72
N GLY A 149 -1.69 1.06 -6.82
CA GLY A 149 -0.43 1.51 -6.27
C GLY A 149 -0.63 2.14 -4.90
N LEU A 150 0.27 1.81 -3.97
CA LEU A 150 0.19 2.18 -2.57
C LEU A 150 1.58 2.62 -2.07
N ALA A 151 1.61 3.66 -1.24
CA ALA A 151 2.81 4.10 -0.54
C ALA A 151 2.59 4.08 0.97
N ALA A 152 3.59 3.63 1.72
CA ALA A 152 3.53 3.63 3.19
C ALA A 152 3.61 5.05 3.75
N ILE A 153 2.73 5.34 4.73
CA ILE A 153 2.63 6.64 5.42
C ILE A 153 2.87 6.50 6.92
#